data_1cc5bfda1cda18f1fe57a278691febdf
#
_entry.id   1cc5bfda1cda18f1fe57a278691febdf
#
_cell.length_a   1.000
_cell.length_b   1.000
_cell.length_c   1.000
_cell.angle_alpha   90.00
_cell.angle_beta   90.00
_cell.angle_gamma   90.00
#
_symmetry.space_group_name_H-M   'P 1'
#
loop_
_entity.id
_entity.type
_entity.pdbx_description
1 polymer ?
#
loop_
_entity_poly.entity_id
_entity_poly.type
_entity_poly.pdbx_seq_one_letter_code
_entity_poly.pdbx_strand_id
1 'polypeptide(L)'
;MSKGRFGVHGGQYVPETLMNEVIKLEESYEFYKNDPEFNRELDDLLKNYAGRPSLLYYAERMTKDLGGAKIYLKREDLNHTGSHKINNVLGQVLLAKKMGKTRVIAETGAGQHGVATATAAALLGMECEIFMGKEDTDRQALNVYRMELLGAKVHPVTSGTMTLKDAVNETMREWTNRVSDTHYVLGSVMGPHPFPTIVRDFQSVISKEAREQILEYEGKLPDAVVACVGGGSNAMGMFYNFIGDKEVALIGCEAAGHGLNTQKHAATIAKGTLGVFHGMKSYFCQDEYGQIAPVYSISAGLDYPGIGPEHANLHDSERAQYVPVTDDEAVDAFEYLARTEGIICAIESAHAVAHVRKIASTMKKDDVIIVCLSGRGDKDVAAIARYKGVNIHE
;
A
#
# COMPACT_ATOMS: atom_id res chain seq x y z
N MET A 1 -14.00 -0.79 -22.08
CA MET A 1 -14.44 -0.71 -20.67
C MET A 1 -14.89 0.71 -20.38
N SER A 2 -15.92 0.91 -19.58
CA SER A 2 -16.29 2.27 -19.14
C SER A 2 -15.17 2.85 -18.26
N LYS A 3 -14.92 4.15 -18.39
CA LYS A 3 -13.89 4.88 -17.64
C LYS A 3 -14.03 4.62 -16.14
N GLY A 4 -12.92 4.33 -15.45
CA GLY A 4 -12.92 4.07 -14.00
C GLY A 4 -13.52 2.73 -13.56
N ARG A 5 -13.72 1.79 -14.48
CA ARG A 5 -14.22 0.46 -14.15
C ARG A 5 -13.19 -0.62 -14.44
N PHE A 6 -13.09 -1.57 -13.52
CA PHE A 6 -12.34 -2.80 -13.60
C PHE A 6 -13.36 -3.96 -13.50
N GLY A 7 -13.84 -4.46 -14.64
CA GLY A 7 -15.00 -5.36 -14.66
C GLY A 7 -16.24 -4.68 -14.03
N VAL A 8 -16.79 -5.29 -12.98
CA VAL A 8 -17.95 -4.76 -12.21
C VAL A 8 -17.53 -3.80 -11.09
N HIS A 9 -16.23 -3.69 -10.83
CA HIS A 9 -15.65 -2.90 -9.73
C HIS A 9 -15.28 -1.47 -10.16
N GLY A 10 -14.91 -0.63 -9.18
CA GLY A 10 -14.54 0.77 -9.39
C GLY A 10 -15.73 1.72 -9.41
N GLY A 11 -15.62 2.79 -10.17
CA GLY A 11 -16.64 3.83 -10.30
C GLY A 11 -16.40 5.04 -9.42
N GLN A 12 -17.38 5.96 -9.39
CA GLN A 12 -17.31 7.26 -8.71
C GLN A 12 -18.57 7.42 -7.86
N TYR A 13 -18.60 6.82 -6.66
CA TYR A 13 -19.73 6.89 -5.74
C TYR A 13 -19.46 7.98 -4.70
N VAL A 14 -19.55 9.25 -5.14
CA VAL A 14 -19.30 10.42 -4.32
C VAL A 14 -20.52 11.36 -4.35
N PRO A 15 -20.71 12.19 -3.31
CA PRO A 15 -21.75 13.21 -3.33
C PRO A 15 -21.49 14.24 -4.44
N GLU A 16 -22.56 14.93 -4.89
CA GLU A 16 -22.53 15.93 -5.96
C GLU A 16 -21.52 17.05 -5.66
N THR A 17 -21.32 17.38 -4.41
CA THR A 17 -20.35 18.40 -3.96
C THR A 17 -18.90 18.08 -4.32
N LEU A 18 -18.55 16.80 -4.46
CA LEU A 18 -17.22 16.32 -4.85
C LEU A 18 -17.10 15.98 -6.35
N MET A 19 -18.22 15.78 -7.04
CA MET A 19 -18.20 15.22 -8.41
C MET A 19 -17.38 16.09 -9.37
N ASN A 20 -17.58 17.41 -9.34
CA ASN A 20 -16.83 18.32 -10.20
C ASN A 20 -15.32 18.28 -9.95
N GLU A 21 -14.90 18.13 -8.69
CA GLU A 21 -13.47 18.04 -8.36
C GLU A 21 -12.86 16.70 -8.80
N VAL A 22 -13.61 15.62 -8.66
CA VAL A 22 -13.17 14.29 -9.13
C VAL A 22 -13.02 14.26 -10.64
N ILE A 23 -13.93 14.90 -11.39
CA ILE A 23 -13.84 15.07 -12.85
C ILE A 23 -12.61 15.91 -13.20
N LYS A 24 -12.44 17.06 -12.54
CA LYS A 24 -11.30 17.95 -12.76
C LYS A 24 -9.96 17.27 -12.44
N LEU A 25 -9.92 16.43 -11.39
CA LEU A 25 -8.74 15.63 -11.06
C LEU A 25 -8.42 14.64 -12.17
N GLU A 26 -9.43 13.94 -12.72
CA GLU A 26 -9.27 13.04 -13.85
C GLU A 26 -8.71 13.75 -15.09
N GLU A 27 -9.31 14.88 -15.47
CA GLU A 27 -8.87 15.67 -16.63
C GLU A 27 -7.43 16.18 -16.45
N SER A 28 -7.10 16.69 -15.26
CA SER A 28 -5.76 17.15 -14.94
C SER A 28 -4.74 16.00 -14.97
N TYR A 29 -5.09 14.84 -14.40
CA TYR A 29 -4.22 13.68 -14.45
C TYR A 29 -3.99 13.18 -15.88
N GLU A 30 -5.03 13.07 -16.69
CA GLU A 30 -4.93 12.67 -18.11
C GLU A 30 -4.05 13.64 -18.93
N PHE A 31 -4.06 14.93 -18.59
CA PHE A 31 -3.16 15.92 -19.20
C PHE A 31 -1.73 15.73 -18.71
N TYR A 32 -1.49 15.77 -17.39
CA TYR A 32 -0.14 15.79 -16.82
C TYR A 32 0.62 14.47 -16.98
N LYS A 33 -0.05 13.33 -16.97
CA LYS A 33 0.64 12.03 -17.19
C LYS A 33 1.34 11.95 -18.56
N ASN A 34 0.91 12.77 -19.54
CA ASN A 34 1.49 12.84 -20.88
C ASN A 34 2.36 14.10 -21.06
N ASP A 35 2.44 14.98 -20.05
CA ASP A 35 3.26 16.20 -20.12
C ASP A 35 4.74 15.86 -19.85
N PRO A 36 5.65 16.15 -20.82
CA PRO A 36 7.09 15.86 -20.65
C PRO A 36 7.75 16.63 -19.51
N GLU A 37 7.25 17.82 -19.17
CA GLU A 37 7.80 18.60 -18.06
C GLU A 37 7.44 17.99 -16.71
N PHE A 38 6.17 17.62 -16.53
CA PHE A 38 5.71 16.91 -15.34
C PHE A 38 6.49 15.61 -15.12
N ASN A 39 6.64 14.81 -16.18
CA ASN A 39 7.33 13.53 -16.09
C ASN A 39 8.83 13.72 -15.75
N ARG A 40 9.52 14.71 -16.30
CA ARG A 40 10.91 15.01 -15.92
C ARG A 40 11.04 15.44 -14.46
N GLU A 41 10.12 16.30 -13.99
CA GLU A 41 10.12 16.76 -12.58
C GLU A 41 9.86 15.57 -11.63
N LEU A 42 8.91 14.71 -11.96
CA LEU A 42 8.62 13.52 -11.18
C LEU A 42 9.80 12.52 -11.19
N ASP A 43 10.39 12.27 -12.36
CA ASP A 43 11.56 11.37 -12.50
C ASP A 43 12.76 11.91 -11.70
N ASP A 44 12.99 13.21 -11.70
CA ASP A 44 14.02 13.84 -10.88
C ASP A 44 13.77 13.66 -9.39
N LEU A 45 12.54 13.87 -8.93
CA LEU A 45 12.14 13.63 -7.54
C LEU A 45 12.27 12.16 -7.14
N LEU A 46 11.84 11.24 -8.00
CA LEU A 46 11.97 9.80 -7.74
C LEU A 46 13.44 9.39 -7.64
N LYS A 47 14.29 9.87 -8.54
CA LYS A 47 15.71 9.51 -8.60
C LYS A 47 16.52 10.19 -7.50
N ASN A 48 16.47 11.51 -7.43
CA ASN A 48 17.42 12.31 -6.64
C ASN A 48 16.91 12.55 -5.21
N TYR A 49 15.61 12.43 -4.95
CA TYR A 49 15.04 12.61 -3.63
C TYR A 49 14.54 11.30 -3.00
N ALA A 50 13.78 10.49 -3.71
CA ALA A 50 13.29 9.22 -3.20
C ALA A 50 14.35 8.11 -3.19
N GLY A 51 15.42 8.23 -3.98
CA GLY A 51 16.53 7.28 -4.02
C GLY A 51 16.30 6.10 -4.97
N ARG A 52 15.46 6.28 -6.00
CA ARG A 52 15.21 5.22 -6.99
C ARG A 52 16.32 5.13 -8.03
N PRO A 53 16.51 3.97 -8.70
CA PRO A 53 15.70 2.75 -8.55
C PRO A 53 15.94 2.01 -7.23
N SER A 54 14.88 1.43 -6.64
CA SER A 54 15.07 0.40 -5.64
C SER A 54 15.56 -0.88 -6.32
N LEU A 55 16.47 -1.62 -5.69
CA LEU A 55 17.08 -2.77 -6.32
C LEU A 55 16.41 -4.08 -5.90
N LEU A 56 16.55 -5.10 -6.74
CA LEU A 56 16.32 -6.48 -6.37
C LEU A 56 17.56 -6.98 -5.60
N TYR A 57 17.34 -7.47 -4.39
CA TYR A 57 18.36 -8.13 -3.58
C TYR A 57 18.16 -9.64 -3.64
N TYR A 58 19.17 -10.39 -4.08
CA TYR A 58 19.16 -11.84 -4.04
C TYR A 58 19.32 -12.32 -2.60
N ALA A 59 18.24 -12.88 -2.03
CA ALA A 59 18.23 -13.40 -0.67
C ALA A 59 18.89 -14.79 -0.62
N GLU A 60 20.22 -14.78 -0.66
CA GLU A 60 21.02 -16.02 -0.84
C GLU A 60 20.84 -16.99 0.32
N ARG A 61 20.87 -16.48 1.57
CA ARG A 61 20.71 -17.36 2.76
C ARG A 61 19.30 -17.91 2.87
N MET A 62 18.29 -17.07 2.59
CA MET A 62 16.90 -17.50 2.56
C MET A 62 16.66 -18.54 1.45
N THR A 63 17.22 -18.33 0.26
CA THR A 63 17.14 -19.28 -0.87
C THR A 63 17.77 -20.63 -0.51
N LYS A 64 18.94 -20.62 0.12
CA LYS A 64 19.62 -21.86 0.57
C LYS A 64 18.87 -22.57 1.69
N ASP A 65 18.35 -21.82 2.66
CA ASP A 65 17.66 -22.35 3.83
C ASP A 65 16.33 -23.02 3.46
N LEU A 66 15.53 -22.36 2.60
CA LEU A 66 14.23 -22.88 2.18
C LEU A 66 14.35 -23.98 1.12
N GLY A 67 15.42 -23.95 0.31
CA GLY A 67 15.56 -24.81 -0.88
C GLY A 67 14.50 -24.48 -1.95
N GLY A 68 14.64 -25.02 -3.16
CA GLY A 68 13.72 -24.74 -4.27
C GLY A 68 14.01 -23.40 -4.94
N ALA A 69 13.00 -22.55 -5.15
CA ALA A 69 13.11 -21.33 -5.96
C ALA A 69 14.14 -20.32 -5.44
N LYS A 70 14.78 -19.59 -6.35
CA LYS A 70 15.57 -18.39 -6.05
C LYS A 70 14.68 -17.27 -5.58
N ILE A 71 15.07 -16.57 -4.50
CA ILE A 71 14.25 -15.52 -3.88
C ILE A 71 14.94 -14.17 -4.04
N TYR A 72 14.23 -13.23 -4.63
CA TYR A 72 14.65 -11.84 -4.76
C TYR A 72 13.70 -10.93 -3.97
N LEU A 73 14.28 -9.96 -3.27
CA LEU A 73 13.53 -8.98 -2.49
C LEU A 73 13.57 -7.63 -3.20
N LYS A 74 12.43 -7.08 -3.59
CA LYS A 74 12.32 -5.72 -4.12
C LYS A 74 12.32 -4.74 -2.96
N ARG A 75 13.41 -3.97 -2.83
CA ARG A 75 13.78 -3.20 -1.64
C ARG A 75 13.12 -1.83 -1.57
N GLU A 76 11.78 -1.78 -1.54
CA GLU A 76 11.04 -0.51 -1.34
C GLU A 76 11.19 0.06 0.09
N ASP A 77 11.66 -0.75 1.02
CA ASP A 77 12.05 -0.35 2.39
C ASP A 77 13.24 0.59 2.44
N LEU A 78 14.04 0.66 1.40
CA LEU A 78 15.21 1.56 1.29
C LEU A 78 14.91 2.91 0.66
N ASN A 79 13.72 3.13 0.14
CA ASN A 79 13.32 4.43 -0.37
C ASN A 79 13.32 5.49 0.74
N HIS A 80 13.46 6.76 0.38
CA HIS A 80 13.24 7.86 1.32
C HIS A 80 11.88 7.72 2.02
N THR A 81 11.82 8.03 3.30
CA THR A 81 10.72 7.74 4.25
C THR A 81 10.55 6.27 4.64
N GLY A 82 11.28 5.34 3.99
CA GLY A 82 11.34 3.93 4.38
C GLY A 82 10.21 3.05 3.88
N SER A 83 9.51 3.44 2.81
CA SER A 83 8.49 2.60 2.18
C SER A 83 8.14 3.04 0.75
N HIS A 84 7.39 2.19 0.03
CA HIS A 84 6.83 2.47 -1.29
C HIS A 84 5.90 3.70 -1.34
N LYS A 85 5.40 4.18 -0.20
CA LYS A 85 4.42 5.28 -0.15
C LYS A 85 4.91 6.56 -0.82
N ILE A 86 6.20 6.83 -0.73
CA ILE A 86 6.81 8.03 -1.32
C ILE A 86 6.61 8.12 -2.83
N ASN A 87 6.56 6.99 -3.55
CA ASN A 87 6.36 6.97 -5.01
C ASN A 87 5.05 7.65 -5.41
N ASN A 88 3.96 7.18 -4.83
CA ASN A 88 2.63 7.72 -5.06
C ASN A 88 2.49 9.17 -4.57
N VAL A 89 3.00 9.44 -3.38
CA VAL A 89 2.84 10.74 -2.74
C VAL A 89 3.54 11.84 -3.51
N LEU A 90 4.78 11.63 -3.98
CA LEU A 90 5.48 12.61 -4.81
C LEU A 90 4.68 12.94 -6.08
N GLY A 91 4.13 11.92 -6.75
CA GLY A 91 3.30 12.11 -7.92
C GLY A 91 2.02 12.89 -7.63
N GLN A 92 1.29 12.54 -6.57
CA GLN A 92 0.03 13.22 -6.23
C GLN A 92 0.25 14.66 -5.74
N VAL A 93 1.25 14.91 -4.89
CA VAL A 93 1.51 16.28 -4.38
C VAL A 93 2.03 17.16 -5.49
N LEU A 94 2.87 16.67 -6.41
CA LEU A 94 3.29 17.38 -7.60
C LEU A 94 2.09 17.72 -8.52
N LEU A 95 1.21 16.72 -8.75
CA LEU A 95 -0.03 16.93 -9.51
C LEU A 95 -0.91 18.01 -8.87
N ALA A 96 -1.12 17.95 -7.55
CA ALA A 96 -1.88 18.95 -6.80
C ALA A 96 -1.30 20.34 -6.98
N LYS A 97 0.00 20.50 -6.90
CA LYS A 97 0.70 21.78 -7.12
C LYS A 97 0.48 22.29 -8.54
N LYS A 98 0.59 21.44 -9.56
CA LYS A 98 0.32 21.80 -10.97
C LYS A 98 -1.17 22.16 -11.20
N MET A 99 -2.08 21.60 -10.42
CA MET A 99 -3.50 21.96 -10.41
C MET A 99 -3.79 23.28 -9.68
N GLY A 100 -2.78 23.93 -9.09
CA GLY A 100 -2.92 25.19 -8.33
C GLY A 100 -3.51 25.00 -6.92
N LYS A 101 -3.48 23.79 -6.36
CA LYS A 101 -3.85 23.56 -4.97
C LYS A 101 -2.74 24.07 -4.04
N THR A 102 -3.13 24.57 -2.89
CA THR A 102 -2.22 25.14 -1.88
C THR A 102 -2.08 24.23 -0.64
N ARG A 103 -3.01 23.30 -0.49
CA ARG A 103 -3.11 22.42 0.67
C ARG A 103 -3.29 20.97 0.21
N VAL A 104 -2.65 20.05 0.93
CA VAL A 104 -2.89 18.61 0.82
C VAL A 104 -3.37 18.04 2.15
N ILE A 105 -4.25 17.05 2.06
CA ILE A 105 -4.71 16.25 3.21
C ILE A 105 -4.50 14.78 2.93
N ALA A 106 -4.32 13.98 3.96
CA ALA A 106 -4.25 12.52 3.84
C ALA A 106 -4.74 11.82 5.10
N GLU A 107 -5.20 10.59 4.92
CA GLU A 107 -5.41 9.62 5.97
C GLU A 107 -4.12 8.86 6.28
N THR A 108 -4.01 8.30 7.48
CA THR A 108 -2.95 7.32 7.77
C THR A 108 -3.34 6.38 8.91
N GLY A 109 -2.91 5.12 8.86
CA GLY A 109 -3.01 4.15 9.96
C GLY A 109 -1.64 3.96 10.62
N ALA A 110 -0.74 3.19 10.01
CA ALA A 110 0.62 2.98 10.52
C ALA A 110 1.52 4.24 10.52
N GLY A 111 1.05 5.36 9.97
CA GLY A 111 1.80 6.61 9.89
C GLY A 111 2.68 6.76 8.65
N GLN A 112 2.99 5.69 7.92
CA GLN A 112 3.92 5.76 6.78
C GLN A 112 3.41 6.63 5.63
N HIS A 113 2.11 6.57 5.32
CA HIS A 113 1.51 7.43 4.31
C HIS A 113 1.49 8.90 4.77
N GLY A 114 1.13 9.14 6.03
CA GLY A 114 1.15 10.48 6.61
C GLY A 114 2.55 11.12 6.59
N VAL A 115 3.59 10.37 7.01
CA VAL A 115 4.98 10.83 6.95
C VAL A 115 5.41 11.13 5.52
N ALA A 116 5.09 10.26 4.54
CA ALA A 116 5.41 10.50 3.14
C ALA A 116 4.69 11.76 2.61
N THR A 117 3.40 11.96 2.95
CA THR A 117 2.63 13.15 2.53
C THR A 117 3.18 14.43 3.15
N ALA A 118 3.47 14.42 4.46
CA ALA A 118 4.10 15.55 5.13
C ALA A 118 5.47 15.88 4.52
N THR A 119 6.26 14.86 4.17
CA THR A 119 7.56 15.01 3.52
C THR A 119 7.44 15.69 2.15
N ALA A 120 6.56 15.22 1.28
CA ALA A 120 6.37 15.82 -0.05
C ALA A 120 5.74 17.22 0.03
N ALA A 121 4.82 17.45 0.97
CA ALA A 121 4.23 18.76 1.20
C ALA A 121 5.28 19.78 1.66
N ALA A 122 6.14 19.41 2.61
CA ALA A 122 7.26 20.24 3.04
C ALA A 122 8.20 20.58 1.87
N LEU A 123 8.58 19.57 1.08
CA LEU A 123 9.46 19.72 -0.08
C LEU A 123 8.88 20.68 -1.12
N LEU A 124 7.58 20.57 -1.41
CA LEU A 124 6.91 21.33 -2.47
C LEU A 124 6.25 22.65 -1.97
N GLY A 125 6.39 22.96 -0.67
CA GLY A 125 5.91 24.21 -0.06
C GLY A 125 4.38 24.30 0.02
N MET A 126 3.70 23.20 0.40
CA MET A 126 2.25 23.12 0.55
C MET A 126 1.84 22.92 2.02
N GLU A 127 0.68 23.46 2.40
CA GLU A 127 0.06 23.12 3.69
C GLU A 127 -0.29 21.64 3.72
N CYS A 128 -0.13 21.02 4.91
CA CYS A 128 -0.39 19.59 5.08
C CYS A 128 -1.17 19.32 6.37
N GLU A 129 -2.29 18.61 6.24
CA GLU A 129 -3.04 18.10 7.39
C GLU A 129 -3.26 16.59 7.25
N ILE A 130 -3.02 15.86 8.32
CA ILE A 130 -3.09 14.41 8.35
C ILE A 130 -4.15 13.95 9.35
N PHE A 131 -5.05 13.09 8.92
CA PHE A 131 -6.07 12.48 9.75
C PHE A 131 -5.63 11.06 10.14
N MET A 132 -5.62 10.77 11.42
CA MET A 132 -5.16 9.49 11.95
C MET A 132 -6.07 9.06 13.08
N GLY A 133 -6.48 7.80 13.12
CA GLY A 133 -7.28 7.27 14.21
C GLY A 133 -6.60 7.48 15.56
N LYS A 134 -7.38 7.86 16.60
CA LYS A 134 -6.80 8.12 17.94
C LYS A 134 -6.03 6.91 18.46
N GLU A 135 -6.54 5.70 18.24
CA GLU A 135 -5.86 4.47 18.64
C GLU A 135 -4.53 4.28 17.90
N ASP A 136 -4.51 4.60 16.61
CA ASP A 136 -3.29 4.55 15.80
C ASP A 136 -2.29 5.66 16.19
N THR A 137 -2.76 6.87 16.56
CA THR A 137 -1.86 7.94 17.06
C THR A 137 -1.10 7.52 18.30
N ASP A 138 -1.76 6.80 19.21
CA ASP A 138 -1.16 6.33 20.44
C ASP A 138 -0.15 5.19 20.21
N ARG A 139 -0.46 4.31 19.25
CA ARG A 139 0.43 3.20 18.85
C ARG A 139 1.66 3.68 18.09
N GLN A 140 1.56 4.78 17.35
CA GLN A 140 2.54 5.27 16.37
C GLN A 140 3.02 6.69 16.68
N ALA A 141 3.18 7.03 17.97
CA ALA A 141 3.53 8.37 18.44
C ALA A 141 4.80 8.94 17.77
N LEU A 142 5.80 8.10 17.48
CA LEU A 142 7.01 8.50 16.77
C LEU A 142 6.71 9.01 15.33
N ASN A 143 5.79 8.37 14.63
CA ASN A 143 5.39 8.83 13.29
C ASN A 143 4.54 10.10 13.38
N VAL A 144 3.70 10.26 14.40
CA VAL A 144 2.99 11.52 14.66
C VAL A 144 4.00 12.67 14.83
N TYR A 145 5.00 12.50 15.67
CA TYR A 145 6.03 13.52 15.88
C TYR A 145 6.84 13.82 14.60
N ARG A 146 7.14 12.80 13.78
CA ARG A 146 7.80 13.01 12.48
C ARG A 146 6.95 13.85 11.52
N MET A 147 5.63 13.64 11.48
CA MET A 147 4.72 14.44 10.65
C MET A 147 4.68 15.90 11.13
N GLU A 148 4.60 16.12 12.44
CA GLU A 148 4.62 17.47 13.04
C GLU A 148 5.96 18.17 12.81
N LEU A 149 7.09 17.47 12.93
CA LEU A 149 8.41 18.00 12.64
C LEU A 149 8.57 18.43 11.18
N LEU A 150 7.88 17.75 10.25
CA LEU A 150 7.80 18.12 8.82
C LEU A 150 6.81 19.26 8.54
N GLY A 151 6.18 19.82 9.56
CA GLY A 151 5.25 20.94 9.46
C GLY A 151 3.80 20.55 9.19
N ALA A 152 3.47 19.28 9.19
CA ALA A 152 2.08 18.84 9.06
C ALA A 152 1.32 18.98 10.39
N LYS A 153 0.01 19.24 10.30
CA LYS A 153 -0.89 19.20 11.43
C LYS A 153 -1.57 17.84 11.48
N VAL A 154 -1.44 17.13 12.60
CA VAL A 154 -2.06 15.81 12.77
C VAL A 154 -3.35 15.95 13.58
N HIS A 155 -4.44 15.38 13.04
CA HIS A 155 -5.77 15.37 13.65
C HIS A 155 -6.13 13.97 14.13
N PRO A 156 -6.16 13.73 15.46
CA PRO A 156 -6.66 12.47 15.99
C PRO A 156 -8.17 12.32 15.75
N VAL A 157 -8.57 11.24 15.08
CA VAL A 157 -9.96 10.92 14.81
C VAL A 157 -10.50 10.03 15.92
N THR A 158 -11.53 10.50 16.63
CA THR A 158 -12.11 9.83 17.81
C THR A 158 -13.45 9.15 17.52
N SER A 159 -13.93 9.17 16.27
CA SER A 159 -15.17 8.51 15.85
C SER A 159 -14.94 7.05 15.48
N GLY A 160 -15.99 6.24 15.54
CA GLY A 160 -15.98 4.85 15.10
C GLY A 160 -15.03 3.96 15.91
N THR A 161 -14.23 3.17 15.21
CA THR A 161 -13.20 2.31 15.80
C THR A 161 -11.88 3.04 16.07
N MET A 162 -11.80 4.32 15.74
CA MET A 162 -10.61 5.19 15.90
C MET A 162 -9.36 4.65 15.17
N THR A 163 -9.58 3.99 14.03
CA THR A 163 -8.53 3.38 13.19
C THR A 163 -8.55 3.94 11.76
N LEU A 164 -7.76 3.37 10.86
CA LEU A 164 -7.59 3.82 9.47
C LEU A 164 -8.92 4.07 8.72
N LYS A 165 -9.93 3.20 8.89
CA LYS A 165 -11.24 3.39 8.25
C LYS A 165 -11.87 4.74 8.60
N ASP A 166 -11.82 5.12 9.86
CA ASP A 166 -12.42 6.36 10.36
C ASP A 166 -11.57 7.58 9.99
N ALA A 167 -10.25 7.41 9.90
CA ALA A 167 -9.36 8.42 9.33
C ALA A 167 -9.72 8.74 7.87
N VAL A 168 -9.98 7.72 7.03
CA VAL A 168 -10.47 7.91 5.65
C VAL A 168 -11.80 8.67 5.62
N ASN A 169 -12.76 8.28 6.46
CA ASN A 169 -14.07 8.96 6.56
C ASN A 169 -13.91 10.45 6.87
N GLU A 170 -13.05 10.79 7.84
CA GLU A 170 -12.85 12.18 8.25
C GLU A 170 -12.11 12.98 7.18
N THR A 171 -11.09 12.38 6.54
CA THR A 171 -10.38 13.01 5.42
C THR A 171 -11.32 13.33 4.26
N MET A 172 -12.25 12.43 3.93
CA MET A 172 -13.26 12.68 2.89
C MET A 172 -14.22 13.80 3.26
N ARG A 173 -14.63 13.92 4.53
CA ARG A 173 -15.46 15.04 5.01
C ARG A 173 -14.71 16.36 4.89
N GLU A 174 -13.46 16.40 5.35
CA GLU A 174 -12.63 17.61 5.26
C GLU A 174 -12.33 17.99 3.81
N TRP A 175 -12.11 17.01 2.93
CA TRP A 175 -11.96 17.29 1.50
C TRP A 175 -13.20 17.99 0.92
N THR A 176 -14.40 17.53 1.30
CA THR A 176 -15.65 18.16 0.89
C THR A 176 -15.77 19.61 1.36
N ASN A 177 -15.29 19.91 2.58
CA ASN A 177 -15.34 21.26 3.15
C ASN A 177 -14.47 22.28 2.40
N ARG A 178 -13.30 21.84 1.90
CA ARG A 178 -12.29 22.73 1.29
C ARG A 178 -11.81 22.22 -0.07
N VAL A 179 -12.71 21.71 -0.87
CA VAL A 179 -12.40 21.09 -2.16
C VAL A 179 -11.70 22.02 -3.16
N SER A 180 -11.93 23.34 -3.06
CA SER A 180 -11.39 24.32 -4.01
C SER A 180 -9.88 24.47 -3.95
N ASP A 181 -9.30 24.47 -2.76
CA ASP A 181 -7.87 24.73 -2.51
C ASP A 181 -7.09 23.50 -2.06
N THR A 182 -7.79 22.39 -1.80
CA THR A 182 -7.25 21.20 -1.18
C THR A 182 -7.28 19.98 -2.12
N HIS A 183 -6.18 19.23 -2.15
CA HIS A 183 -6.11 17.90 -2.77
C HIS A 183 -6.04 16.82 -1.69
N TYR A 184 -6.86 15.78 -1.84
CA TYR A 184 -6.76 14.58 -1.03
C TYR A 184 -5.70 13.65 -1.61
N VAL A 185 -4.58 13.46 -0.92
CA VAL A 185 -3.52 12.52 -1.28
C VAL A 185 -3.91 11.13 -0.76
N LEU A 186 -4.66 10.39 -1.55
CA LEU A 186 -5.16 9.08 -1.16
C LEU A 186 -4.03 8.04 -1.15
N GLY A 187 -3.91 7.28 -0.04
CA GLY A 187 -2.74 6.46 0.26
C GLY A 187 -2.70 5.07 -0.39
N SER A 188 -3.76 4.64 -1.09
CA SER A 188 -3.80 3.31 -1.69
C SER A 188 -4.57 3.30 -3.02
N VAL A 189 -4.62 2.15 -3.70
CA VAL A 189 -5.36 1.93 -4.97
C VAL A 189 -6.86 1.76 -4.72
N MET A 190 -7.41 2.60 -3.88
CA MET A 190 -8.80 2.61 -3.44
C MET A 190 -9.44 3.98 -3.70
N GLY A 191 -10.71 4.13 -3.34
CA GLY A 191 -11.44 5.38 -3.51
C GLY A 191 -12.13 5.53 -4.85
N PRO A 192 -12.79 6.67 -5.08
CA PRO A 192 -13.49 6.94 -6.33
C PRO A 192 -12.49 7.08 -7.49
N HIS A 193 -12.88 6.68 -8.69
CA HIS A 193 -12.09 7.03 -9.88
C HIS A 193 -11.90 8.55 -9.94
N PRO A 194 -10.67 9.08 -10.23
CA PRO A 194 -9.51 8.39 -10.81
C PRO A 194 -8.47 7.87 -9.82
N PHE A 195 -8.68 7.94 -8.51
CA PHE A 195 -7.65 7.58 -7.53
C PHE A 195 -7.04 6.18 -7.70
N PRO A 196 -7.82 5.10 -7.91
CA PRO A 196 -7.20 3.79 -8.12
C PRO A 196 -6.21 3.76 -9.29
N THR A 197 -6.52 4.46 -10.38
CA THR A 197 -5.66 4.59 -11.56
C THR A 197 -4.42 5.43 -11.26
N ILE A 198 -4.58 6.60 -10.66
CA ILE A 198 -3.49 7.52 -10.31
C ILE A 198 -2.47 6.82 -9.40
N VAL A 199 -2.95 6.20 -8.32
CA VAL A 199 -2.08 5.52 -7.35
C VAL A 199 -1.37 4.33 -7.98
N ARG A 200 -2.08 3.51 -8.77
CA ARG A 200 -1.49 2.40 -9.53
C ARG A 200 -0.35 2.88 -10.41
N ASP A 201 -0.62 3.90 -11.22
CA ASP A 201 0.33 4.38 -12.23
C ASP A 201 1.61 4.91 -11.57
N PHE A 202 1.50 5.68 -10.47
CA PHE A 202 2.67 6.13 -9.71
C PHE A 202 3.40 5.00 -8.97
N GLN A 203 2.70 3.96 -8.54
CA GLN A 203 3.31 2.79 -7.92
C GLN A 203 3.88 1.79 -8.94
N SER A 204 3.47 1.85 -10.20
CA SER A 204 3.90 0.90 -11.24
C SER A 204 5.40 0.94 -11.53
N VAL A 205 6.10 1.98 -11.09
CA VAL A 205 7.56 2.08 -11.10
C VAL A 205 8.22 0.88 -10.40
N ILE A 206 7.57 0.31 -9.38
CA ILE A 206 8.05 -0.88 -8.64
C ILE A 206 8.25 -2.06 -9.60
N SER A 207 7.20 -2.43 -10.34
CA SER A 207 7.25 -3.56 -11.27
C SER A 207 8.00 -3.26 -12.55
N LYS A 208 8.00 -1.99 -13.01
CA LYS A 208 8.81 -1.58 -14.16
C LYS A 208 10.29 -1.87 -13.89
N GLU A 209 10.80 -1.38 -12.79
CA GLU A 209 12.19 -1.63 -12.39
C GLU A 209 12.46 -3.11 -12.08
N ALA A 210 11.56 -3.78 -11.36
CA ALA A 210 11.73 -5.19 -11.01
C ALA A 210 11.81 -6.08 -12.26
N ARG A 211 11.01 -5.76 -13.29
CA ARG A 211 11.00 -6.49 -14.56
C ARG A 211 12.33 -6.31 -15.31
N GLU A 212 12.85 -5.08 -15.41
CA GLU A 212 14.13 -4.78 -16.04
C GLU A 212 15.28 -5.48 -15.31
N GLN A 213 15.31 -5.37 -13.97
CA GLN A 213 16.35 -5.95 -13.13
C GLN A 213 16.37 -7.48 -13.16
N ILE A 214 15.20 -8.15 -13.12
CA ILE A 214 15.20 -9.61 -13.13
C ILE A 214 15.59 -10.17 -14.49
N LEU A 215 15.25 -9.49 -15.58
CA LEU A 215 15.70 -9.88 -16.91
C LEU A 215 17.23 -9.71 -17.06
N GLU A 216 17.81 -8.69 -16.45
CA GLU A 216 19.26 -8.50 -16.39
C GLU A 216 19.95 -9.59 -15.56
N TYR A 217 19.38 -9.97 -14.40
CA TYR A 217 20.00 -10.93 -13.47
C TYR A 217 19.82 -12.39 -13.87
N GLU A 218 18.65 -12.77 -14.36
CA GLU A 218 18.26 -14.17 -14.62
C GLU A 218 18.02 -14.46 -16.10
N GLY A 219 17.95 -13.45 -16.98
CA GLY A 219 17.66 -13.61 -18.40
C GLY A 219 16.21 -14.06 -18.67
N LYS A 220 15.36 -14.12 -17.65
CA LYS A 220 13.94 -14.55 -17.73
C LYS A 220 13.05 -13.77 -16.79
N LEU A 221 11.74 -13.82 -17.01
CA LEU A 221 10.74 -13.31 -16.08
C LEU A 221 10.68 -14.20 -14.83
N PRO A 222 10.20 -13.66 -13.68
CA PRO A 222 9.99 -14.47 -12.49
C PRO A 222 8.84 -15.45 -12.69
N ASP A 223 8.88 -16.58 -11.98
CA ASP A 223 7.79 -17.54 -11.95
C ASP A 223 6.65 -17.06 -11.01
N ALA A 224 6.99 -16.26 -9.99
CA ALA A 224 5.99 -15.63 -9.12
C ALA A 224 6.44 -14.26 -8.63
N VAL A 225 5.47 -13.34 -8.43
CA VAL A 225 5.63 -12.11 -7.68
C VAL A 225 4.67 -12.09 -6.50
N VAL A 226 5.17 -11.77 -5.31
CA VAL A 226 4.43 -11.87 -4.05
C VAL A 226 4.47 -10.53 -3.31
N ALA A 227 3.32 -10.06 -2.86
CA ALA A 227 3.21 -8.82 -2.11
C ALA A 227 2.09 -8.90 -1.06
N CYS A 228 2.22 -8.16 0.05
CA CYS A 228 1.14 -8.03 1.03
C CYS A 228 0.03 -7.13 0.49
N VAL A 229 -1.20 -7.35 0.95
CA VAL A 229 -2.39 -6.65 0.48
C VAL A 229 -3.26 -6.20 1.66
N GLY A 230 -3.38 -4.88 1.84
CA GLY A 230 -4.47 -4.21 2.54
C GLY A 230 -5.35 -3.53 1.50
N GLY A 231 -5.31 -2.20 1.36
CA GLY A 231 -5.88 -1.53 0.18
C GLY A 231 -5.19 -1.89 -1.14
N GLY A 232 -3.93 -2.35 -1.09
CA GLY A 232 -3.25 -3.04 -2.18
C GLY A 232 -2.29 -2.21 -3.02
N SER A 233 -1.83 -1.03 -2.57
CA SER A 233 -1.00 -0.16 -3.42
C SER A 233 0.38 -0.74 -3.77
N ASN A 234 1.08 -1.35 -2.80
CA ASN A 234 2.37 -1.98 -3.09
C ASN A 234 2.20 -3.21 -4.01
N ALA A 235 1.17 -4.01 -3.75
CA ALA A 235 0.88 -5.18 -4.57
C ALA A 235 0.50 -4.80 -6.00
N MET A 236 -0.34 -3.77 -6.19
CA MET A 236 -0.68 -3.28 -7.52
C MET A 236 0.55 -2.72 -8.24
N GLY A 237 1.38 -1.95 -7.54
CA GLY A 237 2.65 -1.48 -8.07
C GLY A 237 3.58 -2.62 -8.51
N MET A 238 3.61 -3.73 -7.74
CA MET A 238 4.42 -4.89 -8.05
C MET A 238 3.82 -5.77 -9.16
N PHE A 239 2.49 -5.85 -9.27
CA PHE A 239 1.81 -6.72 -10.24
C PHE A 239 1.68 -6.08 -11.61
N TYR A 240 1.53 -4.74 -11.69
CA TYR A 240 1.01 -4.05 -12.87
C TYR A 240 1.73 -4.41 -14.17
N ASN A 241 3.05 -4.35 -14.20
CA ASN A 241 3.81 -4.67 -15.41
C ASN A 241 4.00 -6.18 -15.65
N PHE A 242 3.44 -7.04 -14.81
CA PHE A 242 3.37 -8.49 -14.99
C PHE A 242 1.95 -9.00 -15.26
N ILE A 243 0.92 -8.12 -15.27
CA ILE A 243 -0.46 -8.55 -15.49
C ILE A 243 -0.61 -9.25 -16.86
N GLY A 244 0.10 -8.77 -17.88
CA GLY A 244 0.08 -9.34 -19.24
C GLY A 244 0.82 -10.67 -19.38
N ASP A 245 1.74 -10.98 -18.46
CA ASP A 245 2.58 -12.19 -18.50
C ASP A 245 1.86 -13.32 -17.75
N LYS A 246 1.10 -14.13 -18.48
CA LYS A 246 0.22 -15.16 -17.88
C LYS A 246 0.97 -16.25 -17.14
N GLU A 247 2.22 -16.49 -17.50
CA GLU A 247 3.15 -17.44 -16.89
C GLU A 247 3.67 -16.96 -15.51
N VAL A 248 3.61 -15.67 -15.23
CA VAL A 248 4.01 -15.10 -13.93
C VAL A 248 2.85 -15.18 -12.96
N ALA A 249 2.97 -15.95 -11.90
CA ALA A 249 1.98 -16.00 -10.83
C ALA A 249 1.96 -14.69 -10.03
N LEU A 250 0.78 -14.08 -9.84
CA LEU A 250 0.58 -12.89 -9.01
C LEU A 250 -0.07 -13.33 -7.69
N ILE A 251 0.61 -13.11 -6.56
CA ILE A 251 0.14 -13.60 -5.26
C ILE A 251 0.07 -12.46 -4.26
N GLY A 252 -1.16 -12.12 -3.85
CA GLY A 252 -1.45 -11.14 -2.80
C GLY A 252 -1.64 -11.82 -1.44
N CYS A 253 -0.94 -11.36 -0.40
CA CYS A 253 -1.04 -11.91 0.94
C CYS A 253 -1.89 -11.00 1.82
N GLU A 254 -3.07 -11.47 2.20
CA GLU A 254 -4.03 -10.75 3.06
C GLU A 254 -3.79 -11.04 4.54
N ALA A 255 -4.12 -10.08 5.41
CA ALA A 255 -4.02 -10.25 6.86
C ALA A 255 -5.18 -11.09 7.40
N ALA A 256 -4.91 -12.34 7.74
CA ALA A 256 -5.87 -13.23 8.40
C ALA A 256 -5.92 -13.04 9.93
N GLY A 257 -5.12 -12.14 10.50
CA GLY A 257 -5.16 -11.82 11.92
C GLY A 257 -5.07 -13.07 12.81
N HIS A 258 -6.07 -13.26 13.65
CA HIS A 258 -6.19 -14.46 14.51
C HIS A 258 -6.81 -15.68 13.80
N GLY A 259 -6.96 -15.62 12.48
CA GLY A 259 -7.53 -16.70 11.65
C GLY A 259 -8.90 -16.36 11.06
N LEU A 260 -9.17 -16.91 9.86
CA LEU A 260 -10.41 -16.66 9.11
C LEU A 260 -11.69 -17.16 9.79
N ASN A 261 -11.57 -18.02 10.80
CA ASN A 261 -12.70 -18.52 11.58
C ASN A 261 -13.08 -17.60 12.77
N THR A 262 -12.35 -16.48 12.92
CA THR A 262 -12.61 -15.47 13.94
C THR A 262 -13.15 -14.19 13.27
N GLN A 263 -13.60 -13.23 14.05
CA GLN A 263 -13.95 -11.89 13.56
C GLN A 263 -12.71 -10.97 13.50
N LYS A 264 -11.54 -11.45 13.93
CA LYS A 264 -10.31 -10.67 13.99
C LYS A 264 -9.41 -10.98 12.78
N HIS A 265 -9.80 -10.49 11.62
CA HIS A 265 -9.04 -10.54 10.37
C HIS A 265 -9.37 -9.32 9.50
N ALA A 266 -8.55 -9.07 8.48
CA ALA A 266 -8.77 -8.07 7.42
C ALA A 266 -8.64 -8.70 6.02
N ALA A 267 -8.91 -10.00 5.89
CA ALA A 267 -8.81 -10.77 4.64
C ALA A 267 -10.05 -10.54 3.77
N THR A 268 -10.03 -9.49 2.98
CA THR A 268 -11.18 -8.96 2.25
C THR A 268 -11.57 -9.82 1.05
N ILE A 269 -10.63 -10.41 0.31
CA ILE A 269 -10.95 -11.34 -0.80
C ILE A 269 -11.48 -12.66 -0.22
N ALA A 270 -10.83 -13.17 0.82
CA ALA A 270 -11.20 -14.47 1.40
C ALA A 270 -12.58 -14.46 2.11
N LYS A 271 -13.01 -13.33 2.67
CA LYS A 271 -14.18 -13.24 3.54
C LYS A 271 -15.15 -12.10 3.22
N GLY A 272 -14.75 -11.15 2.40
CA GLY A 272 -15.58 -10.00 2.06
C GLY A 272 -16.67 -10.32 1.04
N THR A 273 -17.58 -9.37 0.90
CA THR A 273 -18.66 -9.40 -0.08
C THR A 273 -18.63 -8.12 -0.92
N LEU A 274 -19.29 -8.15 -2.08
CA LEU A 274 -19.36 -7.02 -2.98
C LEU A 274 -20.21 -5.89 -2.37
N GLY A 275 -19.66 -4.68 -2.33
CA GLY A 275 -20.32 -3.51 -1.77
C GLY A 275 -19.83 -2.20 -2.38
N VAL A 276 -20.34 -1.09 -1.84
CA VAL A 276 -19.88 0.27 -2.17
C VAL A 276 -19.45 0.97 -0.89
N PHE A 277 -18.21 1.39 -0.83
CA PHE A 277 -17.67 2.11 0.31
C PHE A 277 -16.49 2.99 -0.12
N HIS A 278 -16.25 4.10 0.58
CA HIS A 278 -15.19 5.06 0.26
C HIS A 278 -15.14 5.47 -1.23
N GLY A 279 -16.33 5.62 -1.85
CA GLY A 279 -16.46 6.10 -3.22
C GLY A 279 -16.22 5.07 -4.34
N MET A 280 -16.01 3.81 -4.02
CA MET A 280 -15.77 2.73 -4.98
C MET A 280 -16.66 1.51 -4.73
N LYS A 281 -16.90 0.74 -5.79
CA LYS A 281 -17.48 -0.61 -5.70
C LYS A 281 -16.33 -1.63 -5.70
N SER A 282 -16.27 -2.49 -4.68
CA SER A 282 -15.23 -3.51 -4.52
C SER A 282 -15.69 -4.59 -3.53
N TYR A 283 -14.77 -5.47 -3.11
CA TYR A 283 -15.00 -6.36 -1.97
C TYR A 283 -14.71 -5.64 -0.66
N PHE A 284 -15.56 -5.89 0.36
CA PHE A 284 -15.44 -5.33 1.71
C PHE A 284 -15.82 -6.39 2.75
N CYS A 285 -15.16 -6.33 3.90
CA CYS A 285 -15.61 -7.06 5.08
C CYS A 285 -16.90 -6.41 5.59
N GLN A 286 -18.01 -7.11 5.45
CA GLN A 286 -19.36 -6.64 5.80
C GLN A 286 -20.08 -7.68 6.67
N ASP A 287 -21.00 -7.22 7.50
CA ASP A 287 -21.91 -8.08 8.21
C ASP A 287 -23.11 -8.51 7.33
N GLU A 288 -24.01 -9.28 7.89
CA GLU A 288 -25.23 -9.77 7.20
C GLU A 288 -26.19 -8.67 6.73
N TYR A 289 -26.06 -7.45 7.26
CA TYR A 289 -26.85 -6.28 6.89
C TYR A 289 -26.12 -5.35 5.91
N GLY A 290 -24.91 -5.72 5.45
CA GLY A 290 -24.09 -4.92 4.54
C GLY A 290 -23.38 -3.76 5.22
N GLN A 291 -23.31 -3.71 6.55
CA GLN A 291 -22.51 -2.73 7.28
C GLN A 291 -21.03 -3.15 7.26
N ILE A 292 -20.15 -2.17 7.19
CA ILE A 292 -18.70 -2.44 7.26
C ILE A 292 -18.38 -3.03 8.62
N ALA A 293 -17.89 -4.26 8.61
CA ALA A 293 -17.50 -4.96 9.83
C ALA A 293 -16.19 -4.39 10.39
N PRO A 294 -16.00 -4.38 11.70
CA PRO A 294 -14.70 -4.16 12.29
C PRO A 294 -13.72 -5.21 11.78
N VAL A 295 -12.50 -4.78 11.45
CA VAL A 295 -11.41 -5.66 11.01
C VAL A 295 -10.26 -5.59 12.01
N TYR A 296 -9.30 -6.49 11.87
CA TYR A 296 -8.15 -6.56 12.74
C TYR A 296 -6.93 -7.12 12.01
N SER A 297 -5.79 -6.52 12.25
CA SER A 297 -4.47 -7.03 11.91
C SER A 297 -3.44 -6.50 12.93
N ILE A 298 -2.42 -7.29 13.24
CA ILE A 298 -1.23 -6.80 13.96
C ILE A 298 -0.55 -5.67 13.17
N SER A 299 -0.73 -5.67 11.86
CA SER A 299 -0.23 -4.65 10.94
C SER A 299 -1.27 -3.56 10.74
N ALA A 300 -1.03 -2.36 11.29
CA ALA A 300 -1.90 -1.19 11.08
C ALA A 300 -2.03 -0.80 9.60
N GLY A 301 -1.04 -1.11 8.76
CA GLY A 301 -1.07 -0.83 7.32
C GLY A 301 -1.95 -1.80 6.53
N LEU A 302 -2.31 -2.96 7.10
CA LEU A 302 -3.23 -3.93 6.50
C LEU A 302 -4.62 -3.95 7.18
N ASP A 303 -4.80 -3.15 8.24
CA ASP A 303 -6.04 -3.05 9.01
C ASP A 303 -7.07 -2.17 8.28
N TYR A 304 -7.56 -2.65 7.14
CA TYR A 304 -8.52 -1.97 6.28
C TYR A 304 -9.58 -2.95 5.77
N PRO A 305 -10.88 -2.61 5.87
CA PRO A 305 -11.97 -3.54 5.56
C PRO A 305 -12.30 -3.68 4.08
N GLY A 306 -11.44 -3.24 3.18
CA GLY A 306 -11.68 -3.25 1.74
C GLY A 306 -10.42 -3.51 0.94
N ILE A 307 -10.59 -3.68 -0.37
CA ILE A 307 -9.49 -3.86 -1.33
C ILE A 307 -9.70 -2.99 -2.56
N GLY A 308 -8.62 -2.59 -3.22
CA GLY A 308 -8.68 -1.84 -4.47
C GLY A 308 -9.50 -2.54 -5.55
N PRO A 309 -10.28 -1.80 -6.35
CA PRO A 309 -11.20 -2.40 -7.33
C PRO A 309 -10.49 -3.15 -8.44
N GLU A 310 -9.26 -2.79 -8.79
CA GLU A 310 -8.46 -3.53 -9.76
C GLU A 310 -7.99 -4.88 -9.21
N HIS A 311 -7.64 -4.97 -7.92
CA HIS A 311 -7.38 -6.24 -7.25
C HIS A 311 -8.61 -7.16 -7.25
N ALA A 312 -9.79 -6.60 -6.94
CA ALA A 312 -11.03 -7.34 -7.00
C ALA A 312 -11.28 -7.93 -8.40
N ASN A 313 -11.01 -7.16 -9.45
CA ASN A 313 -11.11 -7.64 -10.84
C ASN A 313 -10.03 -8.68 -11.19
N LEU A 314 -8.80 -8.54 -10.68
CA LEU A 314 -7.75 -9.55 -10.88
C LEU A 314 -8.10 -10.88 -10.20
N HIS A 315 -8.80 -10.82 -9.06
CA HIS A 315 -9.35 -12.00 -8.40
C HIS A 315 -10.46 -12.64 -9.23
N ASP A 316 -11.47 -11.87 -9.63
CA ASP A 316 -12.63 -12.39 -10.40
C ASP A 316 -12.23 -12.99 -11.76
N SER A 317 -11.18 -12.45 -12.36
CA SER A 317 -10.62 -12.95 -13.61
C SER A 317 -9.59 -14.08 -13.42
N GLU A 318 -9.39 -14.54 -12.19
CA GLU A 318 -8.39 -15.57 -11.83
C GLU A 318 -6.95 -15.19 -12.25
N ARG A 319 -6.69 -13.89 -12.48
CA ARG A 319 -5.35 -13.41 -12.85
C ARG A 319 -4.40 -13.35 -11.67
N ALA A 320 -4.91 -13.07 -10.47
CA ALA A 320 -4.14 -13.04 -9.24
C ALA A 320 -4.79 -13.92 -8.17
N GLN A 321 -3.95 -14.58 -7.37
CA GLN A 321 -4.36 -15.33 -6.19
C GLN A 321 -4.22 -14.45 -4.95
N TYR A 322 -5.14 -14.63 -3.99
CA TYR A 322 -5.08 -13.96 -2.70
C TYR A 322 -5.09 -15.00 -1.59
N VAL A 323 -4.10 -14.95 -0.73
CA VAL A 323 -3.88 -15.96 0.30
C VAL A 323 -3.88 -15.34 1.69
N PRO A 324 -4.57 -15.97 2.67
CA PRO A 324 -4.58 -15.48 4.03
C PRO A 324 -3.28 -15.84 4.76
N VAL A 325 -2.76 -14.90 5.56
CA VAL A 325 -1.60 -15.06 6.43
C VAL A 325 -1.96 -14.57 7.82
N THR A 326 -1.77 -15.39 8.84
CA THR A 326 -2.08 -15.03 10.23
C THR A 326 -1.00 -14.16 10.85
N ASP A 327 -1.33 -13.50 11.96
CA ASP A 327 -0.38 -12.66 12.71
C ASP A 327 0.83 -13.49 13.19
N ASP A 328 0.61 -14.70 13.70
CA ASP A 328 1.69 -15.58 14.13
C ASP A 328 2.65 -15.91 12.99
N GLU A 329 2.13 -16.25 11.82
CA GLU A 329 2.92 -16.51 10.61
C GLU A 329 3.72 -15.30 10.17
N ALA A 330 3.10 -14.10 10.23
CA ALA A 330 3.75 -12.85 9.86
C ALA A 330 4.86 -12.47 10.85
N VAL A 331 4.62 -12.62 12.16
CA VAL A 331 5.62 -12.35 13.20
C VAL A 331 6.80 -13.33 13.10
N ASP A 332 6.54 -14.61 12.86
CA ASP A 332 7.58 -15.61 12.65
C ASP A 332 8.42 -15.31 11.40
N ALA A 333 7.77 -14.87 10.32
CA ALA A 333 8.47 -14.48 9.10
C ALA A 333 9.28 -13.17 9.26
N PHE A 334 8.80 -12.24 10.05
CA PHE A 334 9.53 -11.02 10.41
C PHE A 334 10.85 -11.34 11.12
N GLU A 335 10.81 -12.21 12.14
CA GLU A 335 12.00 -12.66 12.84
C GLU A 335 12.92 -13.52 11.96
N TYR A 336 12.34 -14.37 11.14
CA TYR A 336 13.07 -15.22 10.22
C TYR A 336 13.91 -14.37 9.26
N LEU A 337 13.31 -13.39 8.59
CA LEU A 337 14.02 -12.53 7.64
C LEU A 337 15.13 -11.72 8.34
N ALA A 338 14.85 -11.20 9.55
CA ALA A 338 15.83 -10.46 10.34
C ALA A 338 17.05 -11.34 10.69
N ARG A 339 16.85 -12.61 11.07
CA ARG A 339 17.94 -13.52 11.43
C ARG A 339 18.67 -14.10 10.22
N THR A 340 17.96 -14.28 9.11
CA THR A 340 18.51 -14.93 7.92
C THR A 340 19.22 -13.94 7.00
N GLU A 341 18.61 -12.80 6.73
CA GLU A 341 19.14 -11.80 5.78
C GLU A 341 19.60 -10.50 6.46
N GLY A 342 19.42 -10.35 7.78
CA GLY A 342 19.73 -9.10 8.48
C GLY A 342 18.80 -7.95 8.10
N ILE A 343 17.59 -8.25 7.63
CA ILE A 343 16.62 -7.26 7.17
C ILE A 343 15.41 -7.25 8.11
N ILE A 344 15.20 -6.14 8.80
CA ILE A 344 13.99 -5.88 9.60
C ILE A 344 12.97 -5.19 8.69
N CYS A 345 12.13 -5.99 8.03
CA CYS A 345 11.09 -5.47 7.13
C CYS A 345 9.85 -5.00 7.92
N ALA A 346 9.01 -4.18 7.31
CA ALA A 346 7.70 -3.88 7.89
C ALA A 346 6.88 -5.15 8.11
N ILE A 347 6.08 -5.18 9.19
CA ILE A 347 5.21 -6.32 9.50
C ILE A 347 4.20 -6.59 8.37
N GLU A 348 3.82 -5.55 7.63
CA GLU A 348 3.06 -5.67 6.39
C GLU A 348 3.76 -6.62 5.41
N SER A 349 5.03 -6.34 5.10
CA SER A 349 5.84 -7.12 4.15
C SER A 349 6.10 -8.55 4.63
N ALA A 350 6.16 -8.74 5.95
CA ALA A 350 6.38 -10.06 6.55
C ALA A 350 5.25 -11.06 6.18
N HIS A 351 4.02 -10.59 5.89
CA HIS A 351 2.95 -11.45 5.37
C HIS A 351 3.35 -12.09 4.02
N ALA A 352 3.97 -11.31 3.13
CA ALA A 352 4.47 -11.85 1.85
C ALA A 352 5.63 -12.83 2.07
N VAL A 353 6.57 -12.52 2.98
CA VAL A 353 7.68 -13.40 3.35
C VAL A 353 7.16 -14.71 3.94
N ALA A 354 6.13 -14.66 4.80
CA ALA A 354 5.51 -15.85 5.39
C ALA A 354 4.96 -16.81 4.33
N HIS A 355 4.28 -16.29 3.33
CA HIS A 355 3.77 -17.11 2.24
C HIS A 355 4.91 -17.71 1.38
N VAL A 356 5.93 -16.94 1.06
CA VAL A 356 7.09 -17.42 0.29
C VAL A 356 7.81 -18.55 1.02
N ARG A 357 7.92 -18.51 2.35
CA ARG A 357 8.47 -19.63 3.14
C ARG A 357 7.69 -20.93 2.95
N LYS A 358 6.39 -20.85 2.66
CA LYS A 358 5.55 -22.06 2.41
C LYS A 358 5.74 -22.62 1.01
N ILE A 359 5.91 -21.75 0.00
CA ILE A 359 5.89 -22.16 -1.41
C ILE A 359 7.27 -22.39 -2.01
N ALA A 360 8.33 -21.74 -1.52
CA ALA A 360 9.65 -21.77 -2.15
C ALA A 360 10.20 -23.20 -2.31
N SER A 361 10.08 -24.05 -1.28
CA SER A 361 10.55 -25.45 -1.30
C SER A 361 9.75 -26.34 -2.24
N THR A 362 8.55 -25.93 -2.65
CA THR A 362 7.70 -26.71 -3.59
C THR A 362 8.00 -26.38 -5.05
N MET A 363 8.78 -25.35 -5.30
CA MET A 363 9.17 -24.87 -6.63
C MET A 363 10.53 -25.45 -7.04
N LYS A 364 10.86 -25.37 -8.32
CA LYS A 364 12.14 -25.85 -8.85
C LYS A 364 13.28 -24.90 -8.47
N LYS A 365 14.51 -25.39 -8.44
CA LYS A 365 15.70 -24.57 -8.13
C LYS A 365 15.99 -23.42 -9.10
N ASP A 366 15.51 -23.55 -10.33
CA ASP A 366 15.67 -22.54 -11.37
C ASP A 366 14.46 -21.57 -11.44
N ASP A 367 13.38 -21.87 -10.69
CA ASP A 367 12.25 -20.93 -10.58
C ASP A 367 12.67 -19.71 -9.76
N VAL A 368 12.02 -18.57 -10.03
CA VAL A 368 12.36 -17.28 -9.43
C VAL A 368 11.13 -16.67 -8.78
N ILE A 369 11.24 -16.28 -7.52
CA ILE A 369 10.22 -15.53 -6.77
C ILE A 369 10.74 -14.11 -6.51
N ILE A 370 9.93 -13.09 -6.80
CA ILE A 370 10.17 -11.73 -6.33
C ILE A 370 9.19 -11.39 -5.22
N VAL A 371 9.71 -10.94 -4.08
CA VAL A 371 8.92 -10.45 -2.93
C VAL A 371 9.03 -8.94 -2.83
N CYS A 372 7.90 -8.23 -2.78
CA CYS A 372 7.91 -6.79 -2.51
C CYS A 372 8.09 -6.53 -1.01
N LEU A 373 9.27 -6.07 -0.59
CA LEU A 373 9.47 -5.50 0.75
C LEU A 373 9.02 -4.05 0.74
N SER A 374 7.74 -3.86 1.00
CA SER A 374 7.02 -2.59 0.83
C SER A 374 7.46 -1.47 1.78
N GLY A 375 8.09 -1.82 2.91
CA GLY A 375 8.59 -0.87 3.90
C GLY A 375 9.52 -1.50 4.92
N ARG A 376 10.21 -0.65 5.69
CA ARG A 376 11.10 -1.06 6.78
C ARG A 376 10.35 -1.20 8.10
N GLY A 377 10.87 -2.03 8.99
CA GLY A 377 10.21 -2.47 10.21
C GLY A 377 10.63 -1.75 11.49
N ASP A 378 11.45 -0.70 11.43
CA ASP A 378 11.87 0.04 12.64
C ASP A 378 10.67 0.47 13.49
N LYS A 379 9.58 0.86 12.82
CA LYS A 379 8.31 1.25 13.44
C LYS A 379 7.60 0.10 14.17
N ASP A 380 7.89 -1.15 13.81
CA ASP A 380 7.16 -2.35 14.25
C ASP A 380 7.86 -3.09 15.39
N VAL A 381 9.15 -2.82 15.61
CA VAL A 381 9.98 -3.55 16.61
C VAL A 381 9.31 -3.56 17.98
N ALA A 382 8.82 -2.40 18.45
CA ALA A 382 8.15 -2.29 19.74
C ALA A 382 6.82 -3.06 19.79
N ALA A 383 6.06 -3.06 18.70
CA ALA A 383 4.80 -3.81 18.58
C ALA A 383 5.06 -5.34 18.59
N ILE A 384 6.07 -5.79 17.86
CA ILE A 384 6.49 -7.21 17.84
C ILE A 384 6.99 -7.65 19.22
N ALA A 385 7.79 -6.82 19.91
CA ALA A 385 8.24 -7.12 21.27
C ALA A 385 7.06 -7.30 22.23
N ARG A 386 6.08 -6.38 22.22
CA ARG A 386 4.85 -6.51 23.01
C ARG A 386 4.06 -7.77 22.66
N TYR A 387 3.90 -8.08 21.37
CA TYR A 387 3.20 -9.29 20.92
C TYR A 387 3.85 -10.55 21.49
N LYS A 388 5.16 -10.57 21.59
CA LYS A 388 5.93 -11.69 22.17
C LYS A 388 6.10 -11.63 23.68
N GLY A 389 5.50 -10.67 24.36
CA GLY A 389 5.63 -10.51 25.81
C GLY A 389 7.02 -10.05 26.27
N VAL A 390 7.80 -9.44 25.37
CA VAL A 390 9.12 -8.87 25.67
C VAL A 390 8.97 -7.40 26.04
N ASN A 391 9.39 -7.01 27.23
CA ASN A 391 9.46 -5.61 27.64
C ASN A 391 10.76 -5.00 27.09
N ILE A 392 10.61 -4.01 26.20
CA ILE A 392 11.71 -3.11 25.85
C ILE A 392 11.60 -1.87 26.73
N HIS A 393 12.65 -1.55 27.46
CA HIS A 393 12.74 -0.28 28.15
C HIS A 393 13.00 0.80 27.09
N GLU A 394 12.08 1.75 26.97
CA GLU A 394 12.25 2.97 26.17
C GLU A 394 13.17 3.95 26.89
#